data_e67d4e30eaaa3413ac78224885f8ceb5
#
_entry.id   e67d4e30eaaa3413ac78224885f8ceb5
#
_cell.length_a   1.000
_cell.length_b   1.000
_cell.length_c   1.000
_cell.angle_alpha   90.00
_cell.angle_beta   90.00
_cell.angle_gamma   90.00
#
_symmetry.space_group_name_H-M   'P 1'
#
loop_
_entity.id
_entity.type
_entity.pdbx_description
1 polymer ?
#
loop_
_entity_poly.entity_id
_entity_poly.type
_entity_poly.pdbx_seq_one_letter_code
_entity_poly.pdbx_strand_id
1 'polypeptide(L)'
;IWLAFDLASLGFTAVYALGGAATVLIALICAVSFPQFPVKIRQHRHMVLRKRYWLYYALTFLSGARRQIFIVFAGFLMVEKFGYSVAAISVLFLINATLNMLFAARIGRLIGIVGERAALVFEYTGLVIVFIAYAFVNNAELAAGLYIVDHFFFALAIAIKTYFQKIADPADFASSAGVAFTINHIAAVILPAVLGILWLNSPATVFLVGAVLAGLSLLLSCNIPARPGPANGMILGQPAPVRISTP
;
A
#
# COMPACT_ATOMS: atom_id res chain seq x y z
N ILE A 1 -9.64 -2.16 -20.20
CA ILE A 1 -10.85 -3.03 -20.12
C ILE A 1 -12.02 -2.31 -20.76
N TRP A 2 -12.38 -1.07 -20.38
CA TRP A 2 -13.52 -0.34 -20.93
C TRP A 2 -13.37 -0.04 -22.43
N LEU A 3 -12.20 0.40 -22.89
CA LEU A 3 -11.89 0.58 -24.31
C LEU A 3 -11.99 -0.73 -25.11
N ALA A 4 -11.55 -1.84 -24.52
CA ALA A 4 -11.70 -3.16 -25.17
C ALA A 4 -13.16 -3.62 -25.20
N PHE A 5 -13.95 -3.20 -24.24
CA PHE A 5 -15.38 -3.47 -24.14
C PHE A 5 -16.16 -2.75 -25.23
N ASP A 6 -15.85 -1.47 -25.45
CA ASP A 6 -16.51 -0.61 -26.44
C ASP A 6 -16.08 -0.95 -27.88
N LEU A 7 -14.79 -1.26 -28.08
CA LEU A 7 -14.21 -1.61 -29.36
C LEU A 7 -14.57 -3.04 -29.87
N ALA A 8 -14.80 -3.97 -28.94
CA ALA A 8 -15.00 -5.38 -29.28
C ALA A 8 -16.45 -5.87 -29.11
N SER A 9 -17.38 -5.00 -28.65
CA SER A 9 -18.77 -5.37 -28.31
C SER A 9 -18.88 -6.58 -27.39
N LEU A 10 -17.86 -6.80 -26.56
CA LEU A 10 -17.79 -7.95 -25.65
C LEU A 10 -18.68 -7.71 -24.44
N GLY A 11 -19.60 -8.63 -24.15
CA GLY A 11 -20.38 -8.59 -22.91
C GLY A 11 -19.52 -8.81 -21.68
N PHE A 12 -19.97 -8.32 -20.50
CA PHE A 12 -19.27 -8.49 -19.22
C PHE A 12 -18.85 -9.95 -18.95
N THR A 13 -19.73 -10.91 -19.30
CA THR A 13 -19.47 -12.34 -19.17
C THR A 13 -18.22 -12.77 -19.94
N ALA A 14 -18.04 -12.30 -21.17
CA ALA A 14 -16.87 -12.63 -21.98
C ALA A 14 -15.58 -12.03 -21.39
N VAL A 15 -15.63 -10.79 -20.89
CA VAL A 15 -14.47 -10.14 -20.25
C VAL A 15 -14.04 -10.90 -18.99
N TYR A 16 -14.98 -11.28 -18.14
CA TYR A 16 -14.67 -12.08 -16.94
C TYR A 16 -14.18 -13.48 -17.29
N ALA A 17 -14.76 -14.13 -18.29
CA ALA A 17 -14.34 -15.45 -18.74
C ALA A 17 -12.91 -15.42 -19.30
N LEU A 18 -12.56 -14.42 -20.12
CA LEU A 18 -11.21 -14.24 -20.65
C LEU A 18 -10.20 -13.94 -19.54
N GLY A 19 -10.56 -13.06 -18.59
CA GLY A 19 -9.72 -12.77 -17.43
C GLY A 19 -9.49 -14.01 -16.56
N GLY A 20 -10.53 -14.79 -16.30
CA GLY A 20 -10.44 -16.05 -15.58
C GLY A 20 -9.58 -17.08 -16.32
N ALA A 21 -9.80 -17.27 -17.63
CA ALA A 21 -8.99 -18.17 -18.44
C ALA A 21 -7.51 -17.78 -18.47
N ALA A 22 -7.22 -16.48 -18.64
CA ALA A 22 -5.83 -15.97 -18.56
C ALA A 22 -5.18 -16.24 -17.19
N THR A 23 -5.93 -16.05 -16.11
CA THR A 23 -5.44 -16.33 -14.76
C THR A 23 -5.10 -17.81 -14.56
N VAL A 24 -5.99 -18.71 -15.01
CA VAL A 24 -5.76 -20.17 -14.96
C VAL A 24 -4.55 -20.55 -15.81
N LEU A 25 -4.42 -20.01 -17.02
CA LEU A 25 -3.27 -20.27 -17.89
C LEU A 25 -1.95 -19.84 -17.22
N ILE A 26 -1.90 -18.63 -16.64
CA ILE A 26 -0.72 -18.14 -15.90
C ILE A 26 -0.43 -19.05 -14.71
N ALA A 27 -1.43 -19.48 -13.96
CA ALA A 27 -1.25 -20.38 -12.82
C ALA A 27 -0.66 -21.73 -13.26
N LEU A 28 -1.13 -22.30 -14.37
CA LEU A 28 -0.59 -23.53 -14.93
C LEU A 28 0.87 -23.36 -15.41
N ILE A 29 1.18 -22.26 -16.11
CA ILE A 29 2.55 -21.94 -16.53
C ILE A 29 3.45 -21.82 -15.29
N CYS A 30 3.02 -21.12 -14.26
CA CYS A 30 3.77 -20.98 -13.00
C CYS A 30 3.98 -22.35 -12.32
N ALA A 31 2.95 -23.20 -12.27
CA ALA A 31 3.04 -24.51 -11.63
C ALA A 31 4.08 -25.43 -12.30
N VAL A 32 4.23 -25.30 -13.63
CA VAL A 32 5.19 -26.13 -14.40
C VAL A 32 6.59 -25.51 -14.45
N SER A 33 6.65 -24.16 -14.54
CA SER A 33 7.91 -23.44 -14.81
C SER A 33 8.64 -22.97 -13.55
N PHE A 34 7.95 -22.87 -12.41
CA PHE A 34 8.59 -22.38 -11.19
C PHE A 34 9.53 -23.42 -10.58
N PRO A 35 10.84 -23.12 -10.45
CA PRO A 35 11.77 -24.03 -9.82
C PRO A 35 11.46 -24.19 -8.33
N GLN A 36 11.56 -25.44 -7.84
CA GLN A 36 11.43 -25.71 -6.42
C GLN A 36 12.75 -25.38 -5.72
N PHE A 37 12.74 -24.33 -4.91
CA PHE A 37 13.92 -23.98 -4.12
C PHE A 37 13.94 -24.78 -2.81
N PRO A 38 15.11 -25.35 -2.42
CA PRO A 38 15.23 -26.00 -1.13
C PRO A 38 15.00 -24.99 -0.01
N VAL A 39 14.12 -25.33 0.94
CA VAL A 39 13.81 -24.49 2.09
C VAL A 39 15.01 -24.54 3.05
N LYS A 40 15.84 -23.49 3.06
CA LYS A 40 17.00 -23.39 3.97
C LYS A 40 16.59 -23.10 5.42
N ILE A 41 15.49 -22.38 5.63
CA ILE A 41 15.00 -21.97 6.95
C ILE A 41 13.53 -22.34 7.06
N ARG A 42 13.18 -23.17 8.05
CA ARG A 42 11.78 -23.52 8.30
C ARG A 42 11.00 -22.30 8.73
N GLN A 43 9.96 -21.98 7.98
CA GLN A 43 9.03 -20.89 8.32
C GLN A 43 8.03 -21.34 9.38
N HIS A 44 7.64 -20.43 10.27
CA HIS A 44 6.53 -20.67 11.19
C HIS A 44 5.23 -20.86 10.40
N ARG A 45 4.52 -21.98 10.67
CA ARG A 45 3.27 -22.34 9.96
C ARG A 45 2.06 -21.56 10.45
N HIS A 46 2.11 -21.00 11.67
CA HIS A 46 1.03 -20.25 12.26
C HIS A 46 1.33 -18.74 12.18
N MET A 47 0.28 -17.93 12.09
CA MET A 47 0.43 -16.48 12.19
C MET A 47 0.89 -16.13 13.61
N VAL A 48 2.08 -15.54 13.72
CA VAL A 48 2.67 -15.12 14.99
C VAL A 48 2.78 -13.62 15.03
N LEU A 49 2.02 -12.99 15.92
CA LEU A 49 2.12 -11.54 16.16
C LEU A 49 3.24 -11.30 17.19
N ARG A 50 4.41 -10.91 16.73
CA ARG A 50 5.52 -10.63 17.64
C ARG A 50 5.52 -9.15 18.06
N LYS A 51 5.53 -8.90 19.34
CA LYS A 51 5.61 -7.53 19.93
C LYS A 51 6.79 -6.73 19.40
N ARG A 52 7.93 -7.38 19.07
CA ARG A 52 9.10 -6.73 18.51
C ARG A 52 8.87 -6.05 17.13
N TYR A 53 7.82 -6.46 16.39
CA TYR A 53 7.51 -5.91 15.09
C TYR A 53 6.32 -4.94 15.12
N TRP A 54 5.93 -4.45 16.31
CA TRP A 54 4.76 -3.59 16.47
C TRP A 54 4.79 -2.35 15.57
N LEU A 55 5.97 -1.73 15.41
CA LEU A 55 6.14 -0.55 14.56
C LEU A 55 5.84 -0.88 13.09
N TYR A 56 6.33 -2.03 12.60
CA TYR A 56 6.00 -2.52 11.26
C TYR A 56 4.50 -2.76 11.08
N TYR A 57 3.84 -3.39 12.05
CA TYR A 57 2.40 -3.64 11.98
C TYR A 57 1.59 -2.35 12.03
N ALA A 58 1.97 -1.40 12.88
CA ALA A 58 1.34 -0.10 12.95
C ALA A 58 1.47 0.69 11.65
N LEU A 59 2.68 0.75 11.06
CA LEU A 59 2.91 1.38 9.77
C LEU A 59 2.13 0.67 8.64
N THR A 60 2.05 -0.66 8.66
CA THR A 60 1.28 -1.45 7.70
C THR A 60 -0.22 -1.14 7.80
N PHE A 61 -0.77 -1.09 9.02
CA PHE A 61 -2.17 -0.72 9.24
C PHE A 61 -2.47 0.69 8.73
N LEU A 62 -1.67 1.67 9.12
CA LEU A 62 -1.85 3.06 8.72
C LEU A 62 -1.69 3.24 7.21
N SER A 63 -0.76 2.53 6.57
CA SER A 63 -0.60 2.53 5.12
C SER A 63 -1.82 1.94 4.41
N GLY A 64 -2.32 0.81 4.88
CA GLY A 64 -3.55 0.20 4.36
C GLY A 64 -4.77 1.10 4.54
N ALA A 65 -4.90 1.72 5.71
CA ALA A 65 -5.98 2.65 6.05
C ALA A 65 -6.04 3.85 5.09
N ARG A 66 -4.92 4.53 4.90
CA ARG A 66 -4.81 5.68 3.98
C ARG A 66 -5.09 5.28 2.54
N ARG A 67 -4.56 4.13 2.12
CA ARG A 67 -4.78 3.62 0.78
C ARG A 67 -6.28 3.43 0.50
N GLN A 68 -7.05 2.93 1.46
CA GLN A 68 -8.49 2.75 1.30
C GLN A 68 -9.23 4.08 1.21
N ILE A 69 -8.86 5.08 2.03
CA ILE A 69 -9.42 6.42 1.93
C ILE A 69 -9.25 6.94 0.49
N PHE A 70 -8.06 6.79 -0.06
CA PHE A 70 -7.75 7.35 -1.36
C PHE A 70 -8.44 6.58 -2.49
N ILE A 71 -8.35 5.25 -2.52
CA ILE A 71 -8.95 4.42 -3.57
C ILE A 71 -10.46 4.63 -3.64
N VAL A 72 -11.13 4.66 -2.49
CA VAL A 72 -12.59 4.77 -2.43
C VAL A 72 -13.04 6.23 -2.59
N PHE A 73 -12.56 7.10 -1.71
CA PHE A 73 -13.15 8.44 -1.58
C PHE A 73 -12.58 9.47 -2.55
N ALA A 74 -11.33 9.33 -3.01
CA ALA A 74 -10.84 10.23 -4.06
C ALA A 74 -11.51 9.95 -5.41
N GLY A 75 -11.71 8.67 -5.75
CA GLY A 75 -12.49 8.28 -6.91
C GLY A 75 -13.94 8.77 -6.82
N PHE A 76 -14.55 8.61 -5.64
CA PHE A 76 -15.92 9.04 -5.40
C PHE A 76 -16.07 10.56 -5.47
N LEU A 77 -15.12 11.33 -4.90
CA LEU A 77 -15.08 12.79 -5.02
C LEU A 77 -15.02 13.25 -6.48
N MET A 78 -14.18 12.60 -7.29
CA MET A 78 -14.05 12.95 -8.70
C MET A 78 -15.35 12.74 -9.47
N VAL A 79 -16.09 11.67 -9.18
CA VAL A 79 -17.40 11.43 -9.78
C VAL A 79 -18.45 12.41 -9.27
N GLU A 80 -18.60 12.51 -7.96
CA GLU A 80 -19.70 13.24 -7.33
C GLU A 80 -19.53 14.76 -7.46
N LYS A 81 -18.34 15.28 -7.20
CA LYS A 81 -18.08 16.73 -7.18
C LYS A 81 -17.70 17.29 -8.56
N PHE A 82 -16.96 16.53 -9.35
CA PHE A 82 -16.38 17.01 -10.62
C PHE A 82 -16.98 16.37 -11.86
N GLY A 83 -17.90 15.41 -11.71
CA GLY A 83 -18.59 14.77 -12.83
C GLY A 83 -17.71 13.89 -13.71
N TYR A 84 -16.61 13.35 -13.18
CA TYR A 84 -15.76 12.45 -13.94
C TYR A 84 -16.52 11.20 -14.33
N SER A 85 -16.41 10.80 -15.60
CA SER A 85 -16.95 9.52 -16.07
C SER A 85 -16.12 8.34 -15.55
N VAL A 86 -16.73 7.17 -15.48
CA VAL A 86 -16.03 5.92 -15.14
C VAL A 86 -14.85 5.68 -16.07
N ALA A 87 -15.00 6.04 -17.35
CA ALA A 87 -13.94 5.95 -18.34
C ALA A 87 -12.74 6.84 -17.98
N ALA A 88 -12.99 8.09 -17.60
CA ALA A 88 -11.93 9.02 -17.21
C ALA A 88 -11.15 8.52 -15.96
N ILE A 89 -11.86 8.00 -14.96
CA ILE A 89 -11.22 7.41 -13.78
C ILE A 89 -10.42 6.16 -14.15
N SER A 90 -10.95 5.31 -15.05
CA SER A 90 -10.22 4.13 -15.53
C SER A 90 -8.92 4.52 -16.25
N VAL A 91 -8.90 5.62 -17.00
CA VAL A 91 -7.69 6.16 -17.60
C VAL A 91 -6.69 6.61 -16.55
N LEU A 92 -7.12 7.29 -15.48
CA LEU A 92 -6.25 7.68 -14.37
C LEU A 92 -5.63 6.46 -13.67
N PHE A 93 -6.42 5.41 -13.45
CA PHE A 93 -5.91 4.13 -12.92
C PHE A 93 -4.86 3.51 -13.85
N LEU A 94 -5.10 3.53 -15.16
CA LEU A 94 -4.17 3.00 -16.15
C LEU A 94 -2.86 3.80 -16.17
N ILE A 95 -2.94 5.13 -16.11
CA ILE A 95 -1.77 6.01 -15.99
C ILE A 95 -0.96 5.64 -14.74
N ASN A 96 -1.61 5.54 -13.59
CA ASN A 96 -0.95 5.19 -12.33
C ASN A 96 -0.31 3.80 -12.38
N ALA A 97 -1.00 2.80 -12.94
CA ALA A 97 -0.46 1.45 -13.11
C ALA A 97 0.78 1.46 -14.02
N THR A 98 0.73 2.22 -15.12
CA THR A 98 1.84 2.36 -16.06
C THR A 98 3.03 3.07 -15.39
N LEU A 99 2.80 4.18 -14.70
CA LEU A 99 3.85 4.89 -13.96
C LEU A 99 4.49 3.98 -12.90
N ASN A 100 3.67 3.26 -12.14
CA ASN A 100 4.18 2.33 -11.13
C ASN A 100 5.05 1.25 -11.78
N MET A 101 4.61 0.65 -12.89
CA MET A 101 5.38 -0.36 -13.61
C MET A 101 6.73 0.20 -14.11
N LEU A 102 6.75 1.40 -14.66
CA LEU A 102 7.97 2.02 -15.20
C LEU A 102 8.95 2.46 -14.10
N PHE A 103 8.43 2.93 -12.97
CA PHE A 103 9.25 3.53 -11.90
C PHE A 103 9.52 2.60 -10.72
N ALA A 104 8.82 1.48 -10.55
CA ALA A 104 8.96 0.60 -9.38
C ALA A 104 10.42 0.17 -9.12
N ALA A 105 11.16 -0.22 -10.16
CA ALA A 105 12.56 -0.61 -10.01
C ALA A 105 13.48 0.58 -9.63
N ARG A 106 13.17 1.79 -10.13
CA ARG A 106 13.90 3.01 -9.77
C ARG A 106 13.62 3.43 -8.34
N ILE A 107 12.36 3.36 -7.92
CA ILE A 107 11.92 3.64 -6.55
C ILE A 107 12.59 2.66 -5.58
N GLY A 108 12.63 1.37 -5.88
CA GLY A 108 13.32 0.38 -5.06
C GLY A 108 14.81 0.68 -4.90
N ARG A 109 15.49 1.10 -5.98
CA ARG A 109 16.91 1.53 -5.91
C ARG A 109 17.09 2.81 -5.11
N LEU A 110 16.21 3.79 -5.27
CA LEU A 110 16.23 5.03 -4.50
C LEU A 110 16.11 4.74 -3.00
N ILE A 111 15.16 3.90 -2.58
CA ILE A 111 15.00 3.49 -1.18
C ILE A 111 16.28 2.82 -0.67
N GLY A 112 16.94 2.00 -1.49
CA GLY A 112 18.22 1.39 -1.14
C GLY A 112 19.35 2.40 -0.88
N ILE A 113 19.32 3.56 -1.55
CA ILE A 113 20.33 4.62 -1.42
C ILE A 113 20.01 5.55 -0.24
N VAL A 114 18.78 6.06 -0.18
CA VAL A 114 18.38 7.06 0.85
C VAL A 114 18.03 6.43 2.19
N GLY A 115 17.71 5.15 2.20
CA GLY A 115 17.25 4.39 3.37
C GLY A 115 15.75 4.47 3.61
N GLU A 116 15.21 3.47 4.32
CA GLU A 116 13.78 3.30 4.54
C GLU A 116 13.16 4.46 5.33
N ARG A 117 13.86 4.96 6.36
CA ARG A 117 13.39 6.10 7.16
C ARG A 117 13.17 7.34 6.32
N ALA A 118 14.17 7.73 5.51
CA ALA A 118 14.08 8.94 4.70
C ALA A 118 12.98 8.81 3.62
N ALA A 119 12.88 7.64 3.00
CA ALA A 119 11.84 7.36 2.01
C ALA A 119 10.43 7.47 2.61
N LEU A 120 10.20 6.89 3.81
CA LEU A 120 8.91 6.93 4.49
C LEU A 120 8.57 8.32 5.02
N VAL A 121 9.55 9.06 5.55
CA VAL A 121 9.35 10.45 5.98
C VAL A 121 8.94 11.32 4.79
N PHE A 122 9.59 11.16 3.65
CA PHE A 122 9.24 11.87 2.42
C PHE A 122 7.84 11.49 1.91
N GLU A 123 7.52 10.18 1.85
CA GLU A 123 6.19 9.68 1.50
C GLU A 123 5.11 10.33 2.38
N TYR A 124 5.26 10.23 3.69
CA TYR A 124 4.20 10.66 4.61
C TYR A 124 4.04 12.17 4.67
N THR A 125 5.12 12.92 4.52
CA THR A 125 5.04 14.37 4.39
C THR A 125 4.26 14.75 3.12
N GLY A 126 4.56 14.12 2.00
CA GLY A 126 3.84 14.35 0.75
C GLY A 126 2.36 13.95 0.87
N LEU A 127 2.07 12.81 1.50
CA LEU A 127 0.68 12.36 1.68
C LEU A 127 -0.14 13.28 2.61
N VAL A 128 0.47 13.84 3.68
CA VAL A 128 -0.21 14.87 4.51
C VAL A 128 -0.65 16.04 3.63
N ILE A 129 0.25 16.54 2.79
CA ILE A 129 -0.04 17.66 1.89
C ILE A 129 -1.14 17.29 0.89
N VAL A 130 -1.03 16.11 0.27
CA VAL A 130 -2.02 15.62 -0.70
C VAL A 130 -3.40 15.47 -0.06
N PHE A 131 -3.52 14.88 1.11
CA PHE A 131 -4.80 14.73 1.80
C PHE A 131 -5.41 16.07 2.19
N ILE A 132 -4.60 17.02 2.69
CA ILE A 132 -5.08 18.38 2.98
C ILE A 132 -5.54 19.06 1.70
N ALA A 133 -4.78 18.94 0.61
CA ALA A 133 -5.16 19.50 -0.68
C ALA A 133 -6.50 18.92 -1.18
N TYR A 134 -6.70 17.61 -1.03
CA TYR A 134 -7.98 16.96 -1.38
C TYR A 134 -9.16 17.45 -0.55
N ALA A 135 -8.96 17.74 0.74
CA ALA A 135 -10.02 18.25 1.60
C ALA A 135 -10.60 19.60 1.09
N PHE A 136 -9.77 20.40 0.40
CA PHE A 136 -10.13 21.74 -0.05
C PHE A 136 -10.10 21.92 -1.59
N VAL A 137 -9.90 20.84 -2.35
CA VAL A 137 -9.83 20.93 -3.81
C VAL A 137 -11.16 21.34 -4.43
N ASN A 138 -11.11 22.37 -5.31
CA ASN A 138 -12.28 22.89 -6.03
C ASN A 138 -12.08 22.87 -7.56
N ASN A 139 -10.97 22.33 -8.04
CA ASN A 139 -10.65 22.24 -9.45
C ASN A 139 -10.49 20.77 -9.85
N ALA A 140 -11.16 20.36 -10.94
CA ALA A 140 -11.17 18.99 -11.43
C ALA A 140 -9.77 18.52 -11.88
N GLU A 141 -9.04 19.36 -12.60
CA GLU A 141 -7.70 19.02 -13.11
C GLU A 141 -6.71 18.85 -11.95
N LEU A 142 -6.83 19.72 -10.92
CA LEU A 142 -6.02 19.61 -9.72
C LEU A 142 -6.33 18.30 -8.97
N ALA A 143 -7.59 17.89 -8.88
CA ALA A 143 -7.98 16.62 -8.28
C ALA A 143 -7.37 15.42 -9.03
N ALA A 144 -7.39 15.43 -10.35
CA ALA A 144 -6.74 14.40 -11.16
C ALA A 144 -5.22 14.39 -10.99
N GLY A 145 -4.59 15.58 -10.96
CA GLY A 145 -3.16 15.71 -10.69
C GLY A 145 -2.77 15.17 -9.32
N LEU A 146 -3.51 15.52 -8.27
CA LEU A 146 -3.33 15.00 -6.92
C LEU A 146 -3.50 13.47 -6.86
N TYR A 147 -4.40 12.90 -7.67
CA TYR A 147 -4.60 11.46 -7.78
C TYR A 147 -3.36 10.73 -8.28
N ILE A 148 -2.66 11.31 -9.25
CA ILE A 148 -1.40 10.77 -9.77
C ILE A 148 -0.28 10.94 -8.75
N VAL A 149 -0.18 12.10 -8.13
CA VAL A 149 0.85 12.40 -7.11
C VAL A 149 0.73 11.49 -5.89
N ASP A 150 -0.49 11.22 -5.42
CA ASP A 150 -0.74 10.27 -4.34
C ASP A 150 -0.19 8.88 -4.65
N HIS A 151 -0.49 8.35 -5.83
CA HIS A 151 0.00 7.03 -6.23
C HIS A 151 1.52 6.97 -6.33
N PHE A 152 2.17 8.06 -6.71
CA PHE A 152 3.63 8.15 -6.69
C PHE A 152 4.16 8.03 -5.25
N PHE A 153 3.56 8.73 -4.28
CA PHE A 153 3.95 8.59 -2.88
C PHE A 153 3.68 7.17 -2.36
N PHE A 154 2.53 6.58 -2.68
CA PHE A 154 2.23 5.20 -2.29
C PHE A 154 3.22 4.16 -2.83
N ALA A 155 3.87 4.41 -3.95
CA ALA A 155 4.91 3.52 -4.46
C ALA A 155 6.11 3.41 -3.51
N LEU A 156 6.36 4.43 -2.66
CA LEU A 156 7.39 4.42 -1.63
C LEU A 156 7.07 3.51 -0.45
N ALA A 157 5.81 3.09 -0.26
CA ALA A 157 5.39 2.15 0.77
C ALA A 157 6.11 0.78 0.71
N ILE A 158 6.80 0.48 -0.40
CA ILE A 158 7.75 -0.63 -0.51
C ILE A 158 8.78 -0.55 0.62
N ALA A 159 9.16 0.65 1.09
CA ALA A 159 10.09 0.86 2.18
C ALA A 159 9.64 0.22 3.51
N ILE A 160 8.34 0.05 3.75
CA ILE A 160 7.83 -0.68 4.92
C ILE A 160 8.24 -2.17 4.84
N LYS A 161 8.17 -2.76 3.65
CA LYS A 161 8.54 -4.17 3.44
C LYS A 161 10.06 -4.37 3.54
N THR A 162 10.86 -3.47 2.95
CA THR A 162 12.31 -3.54 3.03
C THR A 162 12.81 -3.29 4.45
N TYR A 163 12.18 -2.38 5.18
CA TYR A 163 12.41 -2.19 6.62
C TYR A 163 12.16 -3.49 7.39
N PHE A 164 11.02 -4.15 7.18
CA PHE A 164 10.70 -5.41 7.84
C PHE A 164 11.73 -6.49 7.51
N GLN A 165 12.12 -6.64 6.24
CA GLN A 165 13.13 -7.61 5.83
C GLN A 165 14.49 -7.44 6.52
N LYS A 166 14.85 -6.20 6.89
CA LYS A 166 16.11 -5.91 7.60
C LYS A 166 16.06 -6.23 9.09
N ILE A 167 14.89 -6.13 9.73
CA ILE A 167 14.75 -6.32 11.18
C ILE A 167 14.24 -7.69 11.59
N ALA A 168 13.57 -8.40 10.69
CA ALA A 168 12.88 -9.64 11.00
C ALA A 168 13.81 -10.85 10.99
N ASP A 169 13.48 -11.82 11.86
CA ASP A 169 14.03 -13.15 11.77
C ASP A 169 13.54 -13.81 10.46
N PRO A 170 14.43 -14.40 9.66
CA PRO A 170 14.02 -15.08 8.44
C PRO A 170 12.92 -16.13 8.62
N ALA A 171 12.84 -16.80 9.78
CA ALA A 171 11.78 -17.76 10.11
C ALA A 171 10.39 -17.12 10.28
N ASP A 172 10.33 -15.81 10.55
CA ASP A 172 9.08 -15.06 10.77
C ASP A 172 8.50 -14.45 9.49
N PHE A 173 9.17 -14.50 8.34
CA PHE A 173 8.74 -13.80 7.13
C PHE A 173 7.35 -14.21 6.67
N ALA A 174 7.10 -15.52 6.51
CA ALA A 174 5.80 -16.01 6.03
C ALA A 174 4.67 -15.71 7.04
N SER A 175 4.93 -15.93 8.33
CA SER A 175 3.99 -15.64 9.41
C SER A 175 3.62 -14.16 9.46
N SER A 176 4.60 -13.27 9.42
CA SER A 176 4.38 -11.82 9.46
C SER A 176 3.75 -11.28 8.18
N ALA A 177 4.02 -11.89 7.03
CA ALA A 177 3.32 -11.56 5.79
C ALA A 177 1.82 -11.86 5.89
N GLY A 178 1.44 -13.00 6.49
CA GLY A 178 0.05 -13.34 6.78
C GLY A 178 -0.61 -12.33 7.73
N VAL A 179 0.08 -11.93 8.80
CA VAL A 179 -0.40 -10.88 9.72
C VAL A 179 -0.60 -9.56 9.00
N ALA A 180 0.38 -9.13 8.20
CA ALA A 180 0.29 -7.87 7.44
C ALA A 180 -0.87 -7.90 6.44
N PHE A 181 -1.08 -9.02 5.76
CA PHE A 181 -2.22 -9.23 4.87
C PHE A 181 -3.55 -9.07 5.62
N THR A 182 -3.71 -9.73 6.76
CA THR A 182 -4.91 -9.63 7.60
C THR A 182 -5.16 -8.19 8.07
N ILE A 183 -4.13 -7.50 8.55
CA ILE A 183 -4.21 -6.09 8.98
C ILE A 183 -4.70 -5.19 7.85
N ASN A 184 -4.15 -5.35 6.65
CA ASN A 184 -4.57 -4.57 5.49
C ASN A 184 -6.04 -4.83 5.09
N HIS A 185 -6.50 -6.09 5.19
CA HIS A 185 -7.87 -6.43 4.86
C HIS A 185 -8.87 -5.95 5.91
N ILE A 186 -8.51 -5.97 7.20
CA ILE A 186 -9.32 -5.36 8.26
C ILE A 186 -9.51 -3.86 7.96
N ALA A 187 -8.44 -3.15 7.63
CA ALA A 187 -8.52 -1.75 7.25
C ALA A 187 -9.39 -1.54 5.99
N ALA A 188 -9.26 -2.44 4.99
CA ALA A 188 -10.00 -2.34 3.74
C ALA A 188 -11.52 -2.55 3.88
N VAL A 189 -11.96 -3.30 4.88
CA VAL A 189 -13.38 -3.57 5.13
C VAL A 189 -14.00 -2.53 6.07
N ILE A 190 -13.32 -2.26 7.19
CA ILE A 190 -13.90 -1.43 8.25
C ILE A 190 -13.87 0.05 7.88
N LEU A 191 -12.77 0.55 7.33
CA LEU A 191 -12.61 1.98 7.12
C LEU A 191 -13.58 2.56 6.09
N PRO A 192 -13.82 1.96 4.92
CA PRO A 192 -14.81 2.50 3.99
C PRO A 192 -16.21 2.58 4.59
N ALA A 193 -16.61 1.60 5.42
CA ALA A 193 -17.91 1.62 6.09
C ALA A 193 -18.03 2.78 7.10
N VAL A 194 -17.02 2.93 7.98
CA VAL A 194 -17.03 4.00 9.00
C VAL A 194 -16.89 5.38 8.36
N LEU A 195 -15.97 5.54 7.42
CA LEU A 195 -15.73 6.81 6.75
C LEU A 195 -16.82 7.16 5.74
N GLY A 196 -17.56 6.18 5.23
CA GLY A 196 -18.74 6.41 4.40
C GLY A 196 -19.83 7.18 5.15
N ILE A 197 -20.03 6.89 6.45
CA ILE A 197 -20.94 7.66 7.30
C ILE A 197 -20.43 9.11 7.46
N LEU A 198 -19.12 9.27 7.63
CA LEU A 198 -18.50 10.60 7.72
C LEU A 198 -18.64 11.38 6.41
N TRP A 199 -18.54 10.70 5.28
CA TRP A 199 -18.68 11.29 3.94
C TRP A 199 -20.03 11.95 3.73
N LEU A 200 -21.10 11.33 4.21
CA LEU A 200 -22.47 11.88 4.11
C LEU A 200 -22.61 13.25 4.79
N ASN A 201 -21.78 13.53 5.79
CA ASN A 201 -21.79 14.83 6.48
C ASN A 201 -20.81 15.82 5.85
N SER A 202 -19.59 15.36 5.51
CA SER A 202 -18.55 16.23 4.96
C SER A 202 -17.47 15.41 4.27
N PRO A 203 -17.37 15.44 2.94
CA PRO A 203 -16.27 14.82 2.20
C PRO A 203 -14.89 15.29 2.65
N ALA A 204 -14.74 16.59 2.97
CA ALA A 204 -13.49 17.18 3.44
C ALA A 204 -12.98 16.48 4.72
N THR A 205 -13.88 16.13 5.64
CA THR A 205 -13.52 15.48 6.91
C THR A 205 -12.85 14.12 6.67
N VAL A 206 -13.28 13.36 5.68
CA VAL A 206 -12.68 12.07 5.34
C VAL A 206 -11.21 12.23 4.92
N PHE A 207 -10.92 13.23 4.10
CA PHE A 207 -9.54 13.54 3.71
C PHE A 207 -8.71 14.10 4.86
N LEU A 208 -9.30 14.91 5.76
CA LEU A 208 -8.59 15.35 6.96
C LEU A 208 -8.26 14.20 7.91
N VAL A 209 -9.13 13.20 8.04
CA VAL A 209 -8.79 11.95 8.74
C VAL A 209 -7.61 11.26 8.06
N GLY A 210 -7.59 11.22 6.73
CA GLY A 210 -6.45 10.73 5.96
C GLY A 210 -5.15 11.48 6.27
N ALA A 211 -5.21 12.81 6.36
CA ALA A 211 -4.07 13.65 6.74
C ALA A 211 -3.57 13.36 8.17
N VAL A 212 -4.48 13.15 9.12
CA VAL A 212 -4.13 12.75 10.51
C VAL A 212 -3.44 11.38 10.51
N LEU A 213 -3.97 10.39 9.80
CA LEU A 213 -3.33 9.06 9.69
C LEU A 213 -1.95 9.14 9.02
N ALA A 214 -1.78 10.02 8.03
CA ALA A 214 -0.47 10.28 7.40
C ALA A 214 0.50 10.95 8.38
N GLY A 215 0.03 11.91 9.17
CA GLY A 215 0.81 12.55 10.24
C GLY A 215 1.25 11.57 11.33
N LEU A 216 0.36 10.68 11.76
CA LEU A 216 0.71 9.59 12.70
C LEU A 216 1.77 8.65 12.09
N SER A 217 1.64 8.31 10.80
CA SER A 217 2.64 7.50 10.11
C SER A 217 3.99 8.22 10.02
N LEU A 218 3.98 9.53 9.79
CA LEU A 218 5.19 10.36 9.78
C LEU A 218 5.89 10.30 11.14
N LEU A 219 5.16 10.48 12.23
CA LEU A 219 5.70 10.38 13.59
C LEU A 219 6.29 9.00 13.86
N LEU A 220 5.57 7.94 13.48
CA LEU A 220 6.07 6.58 13.65
C LEU A 220 7.28 6.28 12.78
N SER A 221 7.36 6.82 11.56
CA SER A 221 8.53 6.62 10.68
C SER A 221 9.80 7.27 11.24
N CYS A 222 9.67 8.35 12.03
CA CYS A 222 10.80 8.95 12.74
C CYS A 222 11.41 8.01 13.79
N ASN A 223 10.66 7.00 14.25
CA ASN A 223 11.17 5.97 15.16
C ASN A 223 11.98 4.86 14.46
N ILE A 224 12.01 4.83 13.13
CA ILE A 224 12.86 3.92 12.37
C ILE A 224 14.31 4.42 12.44
N PRO A 225 15.30 3.57 12.80
CA PRO A 225 16.71 3.96 12.77
C PRO A 225 17.18 4.28 11.34
N ALA A 226 18.23 5.09 11.22
CA ALA A 226 18.83 5.38 9.90
C ALA A 226 19.37 4.12 9.22
N ARG A 227 19.80 3.14 10.02
CA ARG A 227 20.27 1.82 9.54
C ARG A 227 19.57 0.73 10.36
N PRO A 228 18.36 0.32 9.94
CA PRO A 228 17.62 -0.73 10.64
C PRO A 228 18.32 -2.10 10.48
N GLY A 229 18.23 -2.92 11.50
CA GLY A 229 18.81 -4.27 11.50
C GLY A 229 18.19 -5.14 12.61
N PRO A 230 18.55 -6.44 12.68
CA PRO A 230 17.95 -7.39 13.63
C PRO A 230 18.11 -6.97 15.11
N ALA A 231 19.21 -6.30 15.47
CA ALA A 231 19.44 -5.79 16.82
C ALA A 231 18.98 -4.34 17.02
N ASN A 232 18.66 -3.62 15.95
CA ASN A 232 18.33 -2.19 15.98
C ASN A 232 17.12 -1.94 15.08
N GLY A 233 15.96 -2.44 15.46
CA GLY A 233 14.73 -2.32 14.69
C GLY A 233 14.02 -0.99 14.86
N MET A 234 14.17 -0.32 16.01
CA MET A 234 13.52 0.96 16.33
C MET A 234 14.36 1.77 17.32
N ILE A 235 14.14 3.09 17.38
CA ILE A 235 14.88 4.01 18.25
C ILE A 235 14.29 3.96 19.67
N LEU A 236 12.96 4.07 19.78
CA LEU A 236 12.23 4.07 21.04
C LEU A 236 11.48 2.76 21.24
N GLY A 237 11.53 2.20 22.45
CA GLY A 237 10.77 1.00 22.78
C GLY A 237 11.36 -0.29 22.22
N GLN A 238 12.67 -0.39 22.09
CA GLN A 238 13.34 -1.63 21.68
C GLN A 238 13.00 -2.77 22.66
N PRO A 239 12.41 -3.86 22.19
CA PRO A 239 12.34 -5.08 22.98
C PRO A 239 13.75 -5.66 23.15
N ALA A 240 13.97 -6.35 24.29
CA ALA A 240 15.25 -6.98 24.57
C ALA A 240 15.79 -7.80 23.38
N PRO A 241 17.09 -7.79 23.11
CA PRO A 241 17.68 -8.50 21.99
C PRO A 241 17.38 -10.00 22.11
N VAL A 242 16.79 -10.55 21.05
CA VAL A 242 16.58 -11.99 20.95
C VAL A 242 17.95 -12.63 20.74
N ARG A 243 18.33 -13.56 21.60
CA ARG A 243 19.46 -14.46 21.33
C ARG A 243 19.11 -15.22 20.05
N ILE A 244 19.79 -14.88 18.97
CA ILE A 244 19.76 -15.66 17.74
C ILE A 244 20.37 -17.02 18.15
N SER A 245 19.55 -18.06 18.16
CA SER A 245 20.08 -19.43 18.28
C SER A 245 20.87 -19.68 17.00
N THR A 246 22.18 -19.56 17.10
CA THR A 246 23.10 -20.10 16.10
C THR A 246 22.83 -21.60 15.96
N PRO A 247 22.78 -22.13 14.76
CA PRO A 247 22.53 -23.54 14.49
C PRO A 247 23.61 -24.44 15.10
#